data_ab1faaec2685f1a7939b03e8fa106878
#
_entry.id   ab1faaec2685f1a7939b03e8fa106878
#
_cell.length_a   1.000
_cell.length_b   1.000
_cell.length_c   1.000
_cell.angle_alpha   90.00
_cell.angle_beta   90.00
_cell.angle_gamma   90.00
#
_symmetry.space_group_name_H-M   'P 1'
#
loop_
_entity.id
_entity.type
_entity.pdbx_description
1 polymer ?
#
loop_
_entity_poly.entity_id
_entity_poly.type
_entity_poly.pdbx_seq_one_letter_code
_entity_poly.pdbx_strand_id
1 'polypeptide(L)'
;MVMLPEAKLYIDGKLRPAAGGKTYDNIGPWTGEVVGKAADASADDVNEAIAAARRAFDETDWSTNRELRVELLKKYRALLQANRDKLVQIARLEAGSAIGAAARAQIDGALNGFDGLLDCFPKVTWQKDLGKKNEYGFDTQRLVVNEAMGVVGAITPWNVPLYVNIGKVVAALLAGCTVVLKPAPDTPLMGAIMGELAAEAGFPPGVFNVITSADPAMAGEMLTRDPRVDLISFTGSTAVGKLIMKNGADSLKRVFLELGGKSAYIVLDDCPNFPMVIASSMVVFHAGQGCAYPTRLLVPKSRYAEVTKILEMAYAGFADKWGNFDEPTCIMGPVISKKQLERVKNYIEIGQREGARLLAGGKVRTDKGTGFFIEPTCFVDVRNDMRIAQEEIFGPVLVVIPYENDDDAVRIANDSIYGLGGAVFGDTQRALGIARRIRAGALSVNGGMSITGDLPFGGYKQSGMGREWGVEGIEEFLETKAIGIRAS
;
A
#
# COMPACT_ATOMS: atom_id res chain seq x y z
N MET A 1 16.93 22.13 6.63
CA MET A 1 16.87 20.72 6.22
C MET A 1 17.81 20.48 5.05
N VAL A 2 18.39 19.27 4.90
CA VAL A 2 19.28 18.94 3.77
C VAL A 2 18.40 18.74 2.53
N MET A 3 18.75 19.44 1.43
CA MET A 3 18.12 19.22 0.12
C MET A 3 18.53 17.85 -0.42
N LEU A 4 17.57 17.06 -0.85
CA LEU A 4 17.83 15.79 -1.54
C LEU A 4 18.23 16.05 -3.01
N PRO A 5 19.04 15.17 -3.62
CA PRO A 5 19.39 15.30 -5.04
C PRO A 5 18.14 15.30 -5.94
N GLU A 6 18.26 15.94 -7.10
CA GLU A 6 17.21 15.93 -8.12
C GLU A 6 16.97 14.51 -8.64
N ALA A 7 15.71 14.08 -8.58
CA ALA A 7 15.27 12.78 -9.10
C ALA A 7 15.14 12.82 -10.63
N LYS A 8 15.77 11.85 -11.30
CA LYS A 8 15.70 11.66 -12.74
C LYS A 8 14.66 10.59 -13.11
N LEU A 9 14.21 10.61 -14.35
CA LEU A 9 13.48 9.48 -14.95
C LEU A 9 14.46 8.33 -15.19
N TYR A 10 13.96 7.10 -15.08
CA TYR A 10 14.68 5.90 -15.52
C TYR A 10 13.89 5.24 -16.64
N ILE A 11 14.34 5.35 -17.86
CA ILE A 11 13.65 4.86 -19.05
C ILE A 11 14.66 4.15 -19.95
N ASP A 12 14.32 2.94 -20.41
CA ASP A 12 15.12 2.13 -21.33
C ASP A 12 16.57 1.96 -20.87
N GLY A 13 16.75 1.66 -19.59
CA GLY A 13 18.08 1.47 -18.98
C GLY A 13 18.88 2.75 -18.72
N LYS A 14 18.30 3.94 -18.90
CA LYS A 14 19.01 5.22 -18.81
C LYS A 14 18.37 6.15 -17.79
N LEU A 15 19.22 6.74 -16.92
CA LEU A 15 18.82 7.86 -16.07
C LEU A 15 18.92 9.14 -16.89
N ARG A 16 17.84 9.90 -16.99
CA ARG A 16 17.78 11.13 -17.76
C ARG A 16 16.80 12.17 -17.21
N PRO A 17 16.93 13.44 -17.52
CA PRO A 17 15.91 14.44 -17.25
C PRO A 17 14.63 14.13 -18.07
N ALA A 18 13.51 14.77 -17.72
CA ALA A 18 12.31 14.77 -18.54
C ALA A 18 12.58 15.48 -19.88
N ALA A 19 11.83 15.11 -20.92
CA ALA A 19 11.86 15.82 -22.19
C ALA A 19 11.50 17.29 -21.96
N GLY A 20 12.36 18.21 -22.48
CA GLY A 20 12.26 19.64 -22.21
C GLY A 20 12.81 20.11 -20.87
N GLY A 21 13.41 19.22 -20.06
CA GLY A 21 14.10 19.57 -18.81
C GLY A 21 13.20 20.06 -17.67
N LYS A 22 11.87 19.80 -17.74
CA LYS A 22 10.93 20.23 -16.69
C LYS A 22 11.13 19.44 -15.40
N THR A 23 11.04 20.15 -14.29
CA THR A 23 11.05 19.59 -12.93
C THR A 23 9.92 20.17 -12.09
N TYR A 24 9.57 19.51 -10.99
CA TYR A 24 8.67 20.04 -9.99
C TYR A 24 9.25 19.88 -8.59
N ASP A 25 8.77 20.72 -7.66
CA ASP A 25 9.23 20.73 -6.29
C ASP A 25 8.56 19.62 -5.49
N ASN A 26 9.37 18.88 -4.73
CA ASN A 26 8.88 17.94 -3.72
C ASN A 26 8.84 18.65 -2.36
N ILE A 27 7.65 18.72 -1.76
CA ILE A 27 7.39 19.46 -0.52
C ILE A 27 7.48 18.52 0.68
N GLY A 28 8.35 18.87 1.62
CA GLY A 28 8.52 18.11 2.85
C GLY A 28 7.40 18.38 3.87
N PRO A 29 6.70 17.35 4.36
CA PRO A 29 5.58 17.51 5.28
C PRO A 29 5.94 18.15 6.64
N TRP A 30 7.19 17.99 7.08
CA TRP A 30 7.66 18.50 8.37
C TRP A 30 7.75 20.02 8.44
N THR A 31 8.00 20.67 7.30
CA THR A 31 8.20 22.13 7.25
C THR A 31 7.29 22.84 6.24
N GLY A 32 6.70 22.10 5.30
CA GLY A 32 6.00 22.70 4.17
C GLY A 32 6.91 23.33 3.12
N GLU A 33 8.23 23.12 3.23
CA GLU A 33 9.25 23.66 2.32
C GLU A 33 9.72 22.60 1.31
N VAL A 34 10.42 23.06 0.26
CA VAL A 34 11.00 22.17 -0.74
C VAL A 34 12.14 21.35 -0.13
N VAL A 35 12.06 20.03 -0.26
CA VAL A 35 13.07 19.06 0.20
C VAL A 35 13.87 18.44 -0.95
N GLY A 36 13.39 18.59 -2.18
CA GLY A 36 14.03 18.08 -3.39
C GLY A 36 13.24 18.48 -4.63
N LYS A 37 13.75 18.07 -5.79
CA LYS A 37 13.08 18.25 -7.09
C LYS A 37 12.98 16.89 -7.80
N ALA A 38 11.97 16.74 -8.63
CA ALA A 38 11.84 15.57 -9.48
C ALA A 38 11.59 15.98 -10.93
N ALA A 39 12.10 15.20 -11.87
CA ALA A 39 11.79 15.34 -13.27
C ALA A 39 10.27 15.23 -13.51
N ASP A 40 9.71 16.14 -14.30
CA ASP A 40 8.28 16.15 -14.65
C ASP A 40 8.09 15.54 -16.03
N ALA A 41 7.81 14.24 -16.06
CA ALA A 41 7.64 13.48 -17.29
C ALA A 41 6.55 14.08 -18.18
N SER A 42 6.89 14.27 -19.45
CA SER A 42 5.94 14.63 -20.51
C SER A 42 5.17 13.40 -21.00
N ALA A 43 4.18 13.61 -21.84
CA ALA A 43 3.47 12.53 -22.53
C ALA A 43 4.44 11.69 -23.41
N ASP A 44 5.45 12.33 -24.02
CA ASP A 44 6.45 11.62 -24.82
C ASP A 44 7.32 10.72 -23.97
N ASP A 45 7.71 11.16 -22.75
CA ASP A 45 8.47 10.34 -21.79
C ASP A 45 7.68 9.10 -21.35
N VAL A 46 6.38 9.27 -21.08
CA VAL A 46 5.49 8.15 -20.72
C VAL A 46 5.35 7.17 -21.89
N ASN A 47 5.15 7.70 -23.11
CA ASN A 47 5.06 6.88 -24.31
C ASN A 47 6.34 6.10 -24.58
N GLU A 48 7.50 6.72 -24.40
CA GLU A 48 8.81 6.07 -24.53
C GLU A 48 9.00 4.94 -23.50
N ALA A 49 8.62 5.18 -22.23
CA ALA A 49 8.68 4.17 -21.17
C ALA A 49 7.80 2.95 -21.49
N ILE A 50 6.57 3.18 -21.96
CA ILE A 50 5.65 2.10 -22.38
C ILE A 50 6.23 1.34 -23.58
N ALA A 51 6.76 2.05 -24.59
CA ALA A 51 7.36 1.43 -25.77
C ALA A 51 8.60 0.60 -25.41
N ALA A 52 9.44 1.10 -24.49
CA ALA A 52 10.61 0.36 -24.01
C ALA A 52 10.21 -0.91 -23.24
N ALA A 53 9.19 -0.81 -22.37
CA ALA A 53 8.68 -1.96 -21.63
C ALA A 53 8.10 -3.02 -22.58
N ARG A 54 7.32 -2.60 -23.59
CA ARG A 54 6.74 -3.53 -24.60
C ARG A 54 7.82 -4.23 -25.40
N ARG A 55 8.79 -3.48 -25.91
CA ARG A 55 9.93 -4.03 -26.67
C ARG A 55 10.74 -5.02 -25.81
N ALA A 56 11.03 -4.67 -24.56
CA ALA A 56 11.78 -5.56 -23.67
C ALA A 56 11.04 -6.88 -23.41
N PHE A 57 9.72 -6.84 -23.27
CA PHE A 57 8.92 -8.05 -23.10
C PHE A 57 8.89 -8.93 -24.35
N ASP A 58 8.68 -8.32 -25.52
CA ASP A 58 8.47 -9.06 -26.77
C ASP A 58 9.76 -9.55 -27.42
N GLU A 59 10.89 -8.83 -27.26
CA GLU A 59 12.11 -9.03 -28.03
C GLU A 59 13.28 -9.62 -27.22
N THR A 60 13.10 -9.82 -25.89
CA THR A 60 14.16 -10.39 -25.03
C THR A 60 13.69 -11.69 -24.38
N ASP A 61 14.62 -12.42 -23.75
CA ASP A 61 14.32 -13.64 -23.01
C ASP A 61 13.85 -13.37 -21.54
N TRP A 62 13.61 -12.10 -21.18
CA TRP A 62 13.24 -11.70 -19.81
C TRP A 62 12.06 -12.50 -19.26
N SER A 63 10.98 -12.66 -20.04
CA SER A 63 9.77 -13.36 -19.61
C SER A 63 9.97 -14.86 -19.34
N THR A 64 10.98 -15.48 -19.96
CA THR A 64 11.25 -16.91 -19.87
C THR A 64 12.48 -17.27 -19.04
N ASN A 65 13.44 -16.36 -18.88
CA ASN A 65 14.72 -16.56 -18.19
C ASN A 65 14.58 -16.32 -16.67
N ARG A 66 14.05 -17.31 -15.96
CA ARG A 66 13.80 -17.23 -14.52
C ARG A 66 15.06 -17.08 -13.69
N GLU A 67 16.16 -17.69 -14.10
CA GLU A 67 17.44 -17.63 -13.40
C GLU A 67 18.01 -16.22 -13.41
N LEU A 68 18.04 -15.57 -14.56
CA LEU A 68 18.46 -14.18 -14.73
C LEU A 68 17.63 -13.23 -13.84
N ARG A 69 16.30 -13.41 -13.81
CA ARG A 69 15.42 -12.58 -12.98
C ARG A 69 15.76 -12.67 -11.49
N VAL A 70 15.93 -13.90 -10.98
CA VAL A 70 16.27 -14.11 -9.56
C VAL A 70 17.66 -13.56 -9.23
N GLU A 71 18.64 -13.76 -10.12
CA GLU A 71 20.00 -13.21 -9.94
C GLU A 71 19.97 -11.68 -9.83
N LEU A 72 19.36 -11.00 -10.80
CA LEU A 72 19.27 -9.55 -10.84
C LEU A 72 18.46 -8.98 -9.64
N LEU A 73 17.37 -9.63 -9.27
CA LEU A 73 16.57 -9.20 -8.12
C LEU A 73 17.32 -9.38 -6.80
N LYS A 74 18.12 -10.43 -6.62
CA LYS A 74 19.00 -10.58 -5.45
C LYS A 74 20.06 -9.47 -5.40
N LYS A 75 20.67 -9.13 -6.52
CA LYS A 75 21.62 -8.02 -6.61
C LYS A 75 20.94 -6.68 -6.28
N TYR A 76 19.75 -6.46 -6.85
CA TYR A 76 18.93 -5.27 -6.58
C TYR A 76 18.55 -5.16 -5.08
N ARG A 77 18.12 -6.27 -4.48
CA ARG A 77 17.84 -6.33 -3.03
C ARG A 77 19.06 -5.95 -2.18
N ALA A 78 20.25 -6.41 -2.55
CA ALA A 78 21.49 -6.06 -1.87
C ALA A 78 21.82 -4.57 -1.98
N LEU A 79 21.60 -3.96 -3.15
CA LEU A 79 21.79 -2.52 -3.37
C LEU A 79 20.80 -1.68 -2.55
N LEU A 80 19.54 -2.08 -2.48
CA LEU A 80 18.55 -1.44 -1.59
C LEU A 80 19.02 -1.50 -0.12
N GLN A 81 19.53 -2.65 0.33
CA GLN A 81 20.06 -2.78 1.70
C GLN A 81 21.29 -1.88 1.94
N ALA A 82 22.20 -1.81 0.98
CA ALA A 82 23.40 -0.96 1.07
C ALA A 82 23.05 0.54 1.15
N ASN A 83 21.90 0.93 0.58
CA ASN A 83 21.38 2.30 0.60
C ASN A 83 20.34 2.55 1.71
N ARG A 84 20.20 1.63 2.69
CA ARG A 84 19.14 1.68 3.71
C ARG A 84 19.01 3.04 4.40
N ASP A 85 20.10 3.63 4.84
CA ASP A 85 20.08 4.90 5.58
C ASP A 85 19.64 6.08 4.68
N LYS A 86 20.04 6.07 3.39
CA LYS A 86 19.56 7.03 2.39
C LYS A 86 18.04 6.88 2.19
N LEU A 87 17.54 5.65 2.10
CA LEU A 87 16.12 5.38 1.98
C LEU A 87 15.32 5.83 3.20
N VAL A 88 15.85 5.62 4.42
CA VAL A 88 15.25 6.12 5.68
C VAL A 88 15.17 7.65 5.65
N GLN A 89 16.24 8.33 5.21
CA GLN A 89 16.24 9.77 5.10
C GLN A 89 15.19 10.28 4.09
N ILE A 90 15.09 9.66 2.94
CA ILE A 90 14.07 10.01 1.93
C ILE A 90 12.68 9.84 2.53
N ALA A 91 12.35 8.69 3.16
CA ALA A 91 11.05 8.46 3.77
C ALA A 91 10.69 9.49 4.85
N ARG A 92 11.67 9.93 5.63
CA ARG A 92 11.48 10.99 6.63
C ARG A 92 11.15 12.34 6.00
N LEU A 93 11.87 12.72 4.96
CA LEU A 93 11.78 14.05 4.35
C LEU A 93 10.57 14.19 3.44
N GLU A 94 10.33 13.22 2.54
CA GLU A 94 9.24 13.33 1.56
C GLU A 94 7.90 12.76 2.03
N ALA A 95 7.90 11.66 2.81
CA ALA A 95 6.65 11.06 3.31
C ALA A 95 6.26 11.53 4.73
N GLY A 96 7.07 12.35 5.38
CA GLY A 96 6.77 12.84 6.72
C GLY A 96 6.90 11.79 7.83
N SER A 97 7.58 10.68 7.57
CA SER A 97 7.70 9.59 8.54
C SER A 97 8.61 9.98 9.70
N ALA A 98 8.14 9.71 10.93
CA ALA A 98 8.99 9.76 12.11
C ALA A 98 10.11 8.70 12.04
N ILE A 99 11.27 8.94 12.64
CA ILE A 99 12.47 8.13 12.44
C ILE A 99 12.26 6.65 12.76
N GLY A 100 11.58 6.32 13.86
CA GLY A 100 11.31 4.93 14.25
C GLY A 100 10.36 4.22 13.27
N ALA A 101 9.37 4.95 12.73
CA ALA A 101 8.45 4.44 11.73
C ALA A 101 9.14 4.27 10.36
N ALA A 102 9.97 5.26 9.95
CA ALA A 102 10.70 5.21 8.68
C ALA A 102 11.66 4.02 8.63
N ALA A 103 12.49 3.84 9.66
CA ALA A 103 13.47 2.77 9.68
C ALA A 103 12.83 1.39 9.68
N ARG A 104 11.84 1.13 10.57
CA ARG A 104 11.28 -0.21 10.77
C ARG A 104 10.21 -0.58 9.77
N ALA A 105 9.16 0.22 9.69
CA ALA A 105 8.00 -0.19 8.88
C ALA A 105 8.15 0.17 7.41
N GLN A 106 8.68 1.35 7.09
CA GLN A 106 8.76 1.77 5.69
C GLN A 106 9.95 1.18 4.95
N ILE A 107 11.10 0.98 5.61
CA ILE A 107 12.31 0.49 4.96
C ILE A 107 12.57 -0.96 5.31
N ASP A 108 12.80 -1.32 6.59
CA ASP A 108 13.09 -2.71 6.94
C ASP A 108 11.90 -3.63 6.61
N GLY A 109 10.66 -3.18 6.84
CA GLY A 109 9.46 -3.92 6.44
C GLY A 109 9.37 -4.14 4.93
N ALA A 110 9.73 -3.13 4.12
CA ALA A 110 9.79 -3.25 2.67
C ALA A 110 10.87 -4.24 2.19
N LEU A 111 12.06 -4.18 2.80
CA LEU A 111 13.15 -5.09 2.48
C LEU A 111 12.85 -6.53 2.89
N ASN A 112 12.22 -6.75 4.04
CA ASN A 112 11.75 -8.06 4.48
C ASN A 112 10.63 -8.59 3.56
N GLY A 113 9.75 -7.70 3.08
CA GLY A 113 8.75 -8.04 2.08
C GLY A 113 9.38 -8.51 0.77
N PHE A 114 10.45 -7.86 0.32
CA PHE A 114 11.22 -8.29 -0.84
C PHE A 114 11.77 -9.71 -0.66
N ASP A 115 12.40 -9.97 0.48
CA ASP A 115 12.93 -11.31 0.82
C ASP A 115 11.79 -12.34 0.83
N GLY A 116 10.61 -12.00 1.40
CA GLY A 116 9.43 -12.87 1.38
C GLY A 116 8.96 -13.22 -0.04
N LEU A 117 9.00 -12.28 -1.01
CA LEU A 117 8.67 -12.56 -2.40
C LEU A 117 9.71 -13.49 -3.06
N LEU A 118 11.00 -13.30 -2.77
CA LEU A 118 12.05 -14.22 -3.25
C LEU A 118 11.85 -15.64 -2.69
N ASP A 119 11.46 -15.78 -1.43
CA ASP A 119 11.18 -17.07 -0.78
C ASP A 119 9.88 -17.73 -1.28
N CYS A 120 8.94 -16.94 -1.76
CA CYS A 120 7.70 -17.42 -2.39
C CYS A 120 7.91 -17.88 -3.83
N PHE A 121 8.86 -17.31 -4.57
CA PHE A 121 9.06 -17.57 -5.99
C PHE A 121 9.23 -19.06 -6.35
N PRO A 122 10.01 -19.89 -5.60
CA PRO A 122 10.12 -21.33 -5.88
C PRO A 122 8.81 -22.11 -5.71
N LYS A 123 7.81 -21.52 -5.01
CA LYS A 123 6.51 -22.15 -4.73
C LYS A 123 5.48 -21.86 -5.83
N VAL A 124 5.79 -20.94 -6.75
CA VAL A 124 4.90 -20.60 -7.88
C VAL A 124 4.76 -21.79 -8.80
N THR A 125 3.53 -22.13 -9.14
CA THR A 125 3.24 -23.23 -10.06
C THR A 125 3.31 -22.74 -11.51
N TRP A 126 4.42 -23.00 -12.19
CA TRP A 126 4.62 -22.61 -13.58
C TRP A 126 3.98 -23.56 -14.58
N GLN A 127 3.93 -24.85 -14.27
CA GLN A 127 3.30 -25.85 -15.09
C GLN A 127 2.70 -26.96 -14.24
N LYS A 128 1.49 -27.37 -14.60
CA LYS A 128 0.80 -28.52 -13.99
C LYS A 128 0.47 -29.51 -15.09
N ASP A 129 0.94 -30.74 -14.93
CA ASP A 129 0.58 -31.87 -15.77
C ASP A 129 -0.70 -32.54 -15.20
N LEU A 130 -1.78 -32.52 -15.96
CA LEU A 130 -3.06 -33.13 -15.60
C LEU A 130 -3.17 -34.59 -16.08
N GLY A 131 -2.12 -35.11 -16.68
CA GLY A 131 -2.10 -36.46 -17.22
C GLY A 131 -2.91 -36.66 -18.51
N LYS A 132 -2.95 -37.90 -18.97
CA LYS A 132 -3.71 -38.30 -20.16
C LYS A 132 -5.18 -38.47 -19.85
N LYS A 133 -6.02 -38.09 -20.78
CA LYS A 133 -7.47 -38.35 -20.75
C LYS A 133 -7.98 -38.66 -22.14
N ASN A 134 -8.81 -39.67 -22.28
CA ASN A 134 -9.52 -39.94 -23.53
C ASN A 134 -10.83 -39.14 -23.53
N GLU A 135 -10.98 -38.26 -24.49
CA GLU A 135 -12.22 -37.53 -24.76
C GLU A 135 -12.50 -37.51 -26.26
N TYR A 136 -13.74 -37.75 -26.63
CA TYR A 136 -14.17 -37.81 -28.03
C TYR A 136 -13.34 -38.80 -28.90
N GLY A 137 -12.84 -39.90 -28.29
CA GLY A 137 -12.04 -40.92 -28.96
C GLY A 137 -10.56 -40.57 -29.18
N PHE A 138 -10.08 -39.49 -28.54
CA PHE A 138 -8.69 -39.07 -28.61
C PHE A 138 -8.02 -39.11 -27.24
N ASP A 139 -6.86 -39.75 -27.16
CA ASP A 139 -6.00 -39.65 -25.99
C ASP A 139 -5.21 -38.33 -26.07
N THR A 140 -5.40 -37.51 -25.01
CA THR A 140 -4.81 -36.18 -24.93
C THR A 140 -4.02 -36.02 -23.65
N GLN A 141 -2.72 -35.71 -23.73
CA GLN A 141 -1.93 -35.21 -22.63
C GLN A 141 -2.33 -33.75 -22.37
N ARG A 142 -2.60 -33.38 -21.11
CA ARG A 142 -3.12 -32.06 -20.78
C ARG A 142 -2.16 -31.33 -19.85
N LEU A 143 -1.76 -30.13 -20.26
CA LEU A 143 -0.92 -29.25 -19.46
C LEU A 143 -1.66 -27.95 -19.16
N VAL A 144 -1.42 -27.40 -17.96
CA VAL A 144 -1.75 -26.02 -17.61
C VAL A 144 -0.42 -25.30 -17.39
N VAL A 145 -0.21 -24.22 -18.11
CA VAL A 145 1.03 -23.43 -18.07
C VAL A 145 0.69 -22.03 -17.62
N ASN A 146 1.45 -21.49 -16.66
CA ASN A 146 1.38 -20.10 -16.24
C ASN A 146 2.59 -19.35 -16.83
N GLU A 147 2.32 -18.24 -17.50
CA GLU A 147 3.33 -17.42 -18.18
C GLU A 147 3.15 -15.95 -17.83
N ALA A 148 4.20 -15.13 -17.99
CA ALA A 148 4.15 -13.70 -17.70
C ALA A 148 3.07 -13.01 -18.53
N MET A 149 2.30 -12.12 -17.89
CA MET A 149 1.17 -11.43 -18.52
C MET A 149 1.62 -10.42 -19.59
N GLY A 150 2.74 -9.71 -19.38
CA GLY A 150 3.18 -8.68 -20.30
C GLY A 150 3.75 -7.43 -19.62
N VAL A 151 3.30 -6.27 -20.07
CA VAL A 151 3.70 -4.97 -19.54
C VAL A 151 2.77 -4.56 -18.41
N VAL A 152 3.34 -4.18 -17.26
CA VAL A 152 2.64 -3.74 -16.08
C VAL A 152 2.80 -2.24 -15.88
N GLY A 153 1.70 -1.50 -15.81
CA GLY A 153 1.66 -0.14 -15.28
C GLY A 153 1.47 -0.17 -13.77
N ALA A 154 2.53 0.08 -13.00
CA ALA A 154 2.48 0.14 -11.54
C ALA A 154 2.28 1.57 -11.08
N ILE A 155 1.12 1.87 -10.46
CA ILE A 155 0.78 3.22 -9.98
C ILE A 155 0.65 3.16 -8.45
N THR A 156 1.52 3.90 -7.75
CA THR A 156 1.71 3.73 -6.31
C THR A 156 1.41 5.00 -5.50
N PRO A 157 1.01 4.85 -4.23
CA PRO A 157 0.65 5.94 -3.33
C PRO A 157 1.89 6.52 -2.63
N TRP A 158 1.64 7.55 -1.82
CA TRP A 158 2.65 8.31 -1.11
C TRP A 158 2.89 7.88 0.35
N ASN A 159 2.03 7.06 0.95
CA ASN A 159 2.06 6.84 2.40
C ASN A 159 3.16 5.89 2.89
N VAL A 160 3.42 4.79 2.18
CA VAL A 160 4.52 3.84 2.45
C VAL A 160 5.22 3.48 1.14
N PRO A 161 5.88 4.47 0.50
CA PRO A 161 6.23 4.40 -0.92
C PRO A 161 7.14 3.21 -1.27
N LEU A 162 8.21 2.95 -0.50
CA LEU A 162 9.10 1.82 -0.82
C LEU A 162 8.38 0.47 -0.69
N TYR A 163 7.55 0.30 0.37
CA TYR A 163 6.85 -0.96 0.63
C TYR A 163 5.91 -1.32 -0.52
N VAL A 164 5.07 -0.36 -0.94
CA VAL A 164 4.11 -0.57 -2.02
C VAL A 164 4.80 -0.70 -3.38
N ASN A 165 5.85 0.10 -3.62
CA ASN A 165 6.64 -0.02 -4.86
C ASN A 165 7.24 -1.43 -4.98
N ILE A 166 7.84 -1.97 -3.92
CA ILE A 166 8.42 -3.32 -3.91
C ILE A 166 7.33 -4.38 -4.16
N GLY A 167 6.20 -4.31 -3.46
CA GLY A 167 5.11 -5.28 -3.62
C GLY A 167 4.65 -5.42 -5.07
N LYS A 168 4.55 -4.28 -5.78
CA LYS A 168 4.12 -4.28 -7.20
C LYS A 168 5.24 -4.62 -8.16
N VAL A 169 6.38 -3.93 -8.04
CA VAL A 169 7.48 -4.03 -9.01
C VAL A 169 8.17 -5.39 -8.92
N VAL A 170 8.52 -5.84 -7.70
CA VAL A 170 9.28 -7.09 -7.53
C VAL A 170 8.45 -8.31 -7.88
N ALA A 171 7.17 -8.33 -7.48
CA ALA A 171 6.26 -9.42 -7.84
C ALA A 171 6.07 -9.53 -9.37
N ALA A 172 5.85 -8.39 -10.05
CA ALA A 172 5.74 -8.35 -11.52
C ALA A 172 7.03 -8.80 -12.22
N LEU A 173 8.19 -8.33 -11.75
CA LEU A 173 9.50 -8.73 -12.31
C LEU A 173 9.79 -10.21 -12.06
N LEU A 174 9.45 -10.76 -10.89
CA LEU A 174 9.56 -12.20 -10.60
C LEU A 174 8.66 -13.03 -11.52
N ALA A 175 7.44 -12.57 -11.77
CA ALA A 175 6.53 -13.21 -12.72
C ALA A 175 7.07 -13.22 -14.17
N GLY A 176 7.98 -12.31 -14.51
CA GLY A 176 8.57 -12.14 -15.85
C GLY A 176 7.93 -11.02 -16.66
N CYS A 177 7.12 -10.20 -16.05
CA CYS A 177 6.57 -8.98 -16.65
C CYS A 177 7.64 -7.89 -16.73
N THR A 178 7.43 -6.91 -17.61
CA THR A 178 8.15 -5.64 -17.61
C THR A 178 7.30 -4.57 -16.93
N VAL A 179 7.93 -3.54 -16.35
CA VAL A 179 7.23 -2.60 -15.47
C VAL A 179 7.51 -1.15 -15.84
N VAL A 180 6.44 -0.34 -15.85
CA VAL A 180 6.51 1.12 -15.81
C VAL A 180 5.94 1.56 -14.46
N LEU A 181 6.81 1.99 -13.54
CA LEU A 181 6.45 2.51 -12.23
C LEU A 181 6.16 4.01 -12.31
N LYS A 182 4.99 4.39 -11.85
CA LYS A 182 4.57 5.78 -11.64
C LYS A 182 4.31 6.01 -10.14
N PRO A 183 5.26 6.55 -9.36
CA PRO A 183 5.04 6.92 -7.97
C PRO A 183 4.09 8.12 -7.86
N ALA A 184 3.55 8.33 -6.65
CA ALA A 184 2.77 9.52 -6.35
C ALA A 184 3.64 10.79 -6.47
N PRO A 185 3.06 11.93 -6.91
CA PRO A 185 3.81 13.19 -7.02
C PRO A 185 4.31 13.73 -5.66
N ASP A 186 3.68 13.33 -4.56
CA ASP A 186 4.11 13.72 -3.21
C ASP A 186 5.37 12.97 -2.74
N THR A 187 5.69 11.79 -3.34
CA THR A 187 6.85 10.96 -2.96
C THR A 187 7.62 10.43 -4.17
N PRO A 188 8.11 11.33 -5.05
CA PRO A 188 8.78 10.94 -6.29
C PRO A 188 10.18 10.37 -6.06
N LEU A 189 10.88 10.84 -5.01
CA LEU A 189 12.29 10.53 -4.78
C LEU A 189 12.50 9.06 -4.43
N MET A 190 11.55 8.48 -3.67
CA MET A 190 11.59 7.06 -3.36
C MET A 190 11.39 6.17 -4.60
N GLY A 191 10.57 6.60 -5.55
CA GLY A 191 10.44 5.91 -6.83
C GLY A 191 11.69 6.06 -7.69
N ALA A 192 12.24 7.27 -7.78
CA ALA A 192 13.40 7.58 -8.60
C ALA A 192 14.67 6.84 -8.15
N ILE A 193 14.94 6.76 -6.82
CA ILE A 193 16.08 5.99 -6.32
C ILE A 193 15.97 4.50 -6.67
N MET A 194 14.76 3.94 -6.75
CA MET A 194 14.57 2.57 -7.23
C MET A 194 15.05 2.41 -8.67
N GLY A 195 14.83 3.40 -9.54
CA GLY A 195 15.37 3.43 -10.90
C GLY A 195 16.89 3.56 -10.94
N GLU A 196 17.48 4.42 -10.07
CA GLU A 196 18.95 4.55 -9.94
C GLU A 196 19.60 3.20 -9.58
N LEU A 197 19.07 2.54 -8.56
CA LEU A 197 19.58 1.25 -8.09
C LEU A 197 19.30 0.10 -9.07
N ALA A 198 18.24 0.19 -9.87
CA ALA A 198 17.98 -0.76 -10.95
C ALA A 198 19.01 -0.64 -12.09
N ALA A 199 19.41 0.60 -12.44
CA ALA A 199 20.51 0.83 -13.39
C ALA A 199 21.82 0.20 -12.89
N GLU A 200 22.13 0.38 -11.59
CA GLU A 200 23.33 -0.20 -10.94
C GLU A 200 23.25 -1.73 -10.85
N ALA A 201 22.05 -2.30 -10.64
CA ALA A 201 21.83 -3.75 -10.65
C ALA A 201 22.07 -4.37 -12.02
N GLY A 202 21.91 -3.60 -13.10
CA GLY A 202 22.12 -4.03 -14.47
C GLY A 202 20.90 -4.69 -15.10
N PHE A 203 19.69 -4.25 -14.75
CA PHE A 203 18.49 -4.71 -15.45
C PHE A 203 18.57 -4.41 -16.95
N PRO A 204 18.13 -5.34 -17.82
CA PRO A 204 18.08 -5.08 -19.25
C PRO A 204 17.26 -3.83 -19.58
N PRO A 205 17.65 -3.04 -20.61
CA PRO A 205 16.90 -1.86 -21.03
C PRO A 205 15.42 -2.16 -21.24
N GLY A 206 14.54 -1.31 -20.72
CA GLY A 206 13.09 -1.45 -20.84
C GLY A 206 12.41 -2.40 -19.83
N VAL A 207 13.12 -3.31 -19.18
CA VAL A 207 12.53 -4.26 -18.21
C VAL A 207 11.89 -3.53 -17.03
N PHE A 208 12.54 -2.52 -16.50
CA PHE A 208 12.01 -1.66 -15.45
C PHE A 208 12.19 -0.20 -15.85
N ASN A 209 11.12 0.60 -15.72
CA ASN A 209 11.11 2.01 -16.03
C ASN A 209 10.44 2.77 -14.87
N VAL A 210 10.91 3.99 -14.58
CA VAL A 210 10.35 4.87 -13.54
C VAL A 210 10.09 6.25 -14.13
N ILE A 211 8.83 6.69 -14.03
CA ILE A 211 8.37 7.99 -14.50
C ILE A 211 7.77 8.77 -13.33
N THR A 212 8.37 9.90 -12.99
CA THR A 212 7.82 10.86 -12.02
C THR A 212 7.07 11.97 -12.76
N SER A 213 5.93 12.42 -12.25
CA SER A 213 5.16 13.50 -12.88
C SER A 213 4.38 14.30 -11.84
N ALA A 214 4.38 15.61 -11.99
CA ALA A 214 3.55 16.52 -11.20
C ALA A 214 2.05 16.34 -11.51
N ASP A 215 1.71 15.94 -12.73
CA ASP A 215 0.34 15.63 -13.15
C ASP A 215 0.06 14.12 -13.04
N PRO A 216 -0.57 13.67 -11.93
CA PRO A 216 -0.87 12.26 -11.75
C PRO A 216 -1.93 11.74 -12.73
N ALA A 217 -2.78 12.63 -13.27
CA ALA A 217 -3.86 12.25 -14.19
C ALA A 217 -3.30 11.91 -15.56
N MET A 218 -2.48 12.77 -16.16
CA MET A 218 -1.89 12.57 -17.48
C MET A 218 -1.17 11.23 -17.58
N ALA A 219 -0.15 11.02 -16.74
CA ALA A 219 0.65 9.79 -16.78
C ALA A 219 -0.18 8.55 -16.39
N GLY A 220 -1.12 8.67 -15.44
CA GLY A 220 -2.04 7.61 -15.04
C GLY A 220 -3.01 7.22 -16.16
N GLU A 221 -3.60 8.17 -16.87
CA GLU A 221 -4.50 7.89 -17.99
C GLU A 221 -3.77 7.24 -19.15
N MET A 222 -2.57 7.69 -19.49
CA MET A 222 -1.76 7.07 -20.53
C MET A 222 -1.50 5.59 -20.22
N LEU A 223 -1.05 5.27 -19.01
CA LEU A 223 -0.84 3.88 -18.60
C LEU A 223 -2.12 3.05 -18.66
N THR A 224 -3.25 3.61 -18.22
CA THR A 224 -4.50 2.85 -18.12
C THR A 224 -5.20 2.65 -19.46
N ARG A 225 -4.98 3.54 -20.44
CA ARG A 225 -5.62 3.45 -21.76
C ARG A 225 -4.75 2.84 -22.84
N ASP A 226 -3.43 2.85 -22.70
CA ASP A 226 -2.51 2.37 -23.74
C ASP A 226 -2.65 0.86 -23.94
N PRO A 227 -2.97 0.37 -25.14
CA PRO A 227 -3.15 -1.05 -25.41
C PRO A 227 -1.88 -1.89 -25.29
N ARG A 228 -0.69 -1.27 -25.25
CA ARG A 228 0.59 -1.95 -25.03
C ARG A 228 0.83 -2.33 -23.55
N VAL A 229 0.03 -1.80 -22.63
CA VAL A 229 0.05 -2.16 -21.21
C VAL A 229 -1.01 -3.22 -20.95
N ASP A 230 -0.62 -4.39 -20.47
CA ASP A 230 -1.49 -5.55 -20.29
C ASP A 230 -2.20 -5.54 -18.95
N LEU A 231 -1.54 -5.04 -17.89
CA LEU A 231 -2.06 -4.98 -16.53
C LEU A 231 -1.77 -3.64 -15.86
N ILE A 232 -2.74 -3.13 -15.09
CA ILE A 232 -2.54 -2.03 -14.15
C ILE A 232 -2.56 -2.58 -12.73
N SER A 233 -1.47 -2.37 -12.00
CA SER A 233 -1.38 -2.60 -10.56
C SER A 233 -1.43 -1.24 -9.85
N PHE A 234 -2.54 -0.95 -9.16
CA PHE A 234 -2.81 0.34 -8.54
C PHE A 234 -3.04 0.22 -7.03
N THR A 235 -2.42 1.11 -6.27
CA THR A 235 -2.80 1.36 -4.86
C THR A 235 -3.14 2.84 -4.68
N GLY A 236 -4.32 3.10 -4.08
CA GLY A 236 -4.78 4.46 -3.84
C GLY A 236 -6.26 4.55 -3.47
N SER A 237 -6.92 5.68 -3.80
CA SER A 237 -8.31 5.87 -3.43
C SER A 237 -9.28 5.02 -4.26
N THR A 238 -10.39 4.60 -3.63
CA THR A 238 -11.47 3.85 -4.29
C THR A 238 -12.05 4.58 -5.51
N ALA A 239 -12.12 5.90 -5.46
CA ALA A 239 -12.62 6.70 -6.59
C ALA A 239 -11.70 6.57 -7.81
N VAL A 240 -10.38 6.65 -7.63
CA VAL A 240 -9.40 6.48 -8.71
C VAL A 240 -9.38 5.03 -9.20
N GLY A 241 -9.48 4.03 -8.30
CA GLY A 241 -9.58 2.63 -8.70
C GLY A 241 -10.76 2.35 -9.63
N LYS A 242 -11.93 2.92 -9.34
CA LYS A 242 -13.10 2.84 -10.23
C LYS A 242 -12.86 3.50 -11.60
N LEU A 243 -12.14 4.62 -11.64
CA LEU A 243 -11.76 5.28 -12.89
C LEU A 243 -10.81 4.42 -13.72
N ILE A 244 -9.83 3.79 -13.08
CA ILE A 244 -8.87 2.87 -13.73
C ILE A 244 -9.61 1.67 -14.34
N MET A 245 -10.55 1.05 -13.61
CA MET A 245 -11.40 -0.02 -14.16
C MET A 245 -12.16 0.44 -15.39
N LYS A 246 -12.76 1.65 -15.34
CA LYS A 246 -13.48 2.22 -16.48
C LYS A 246 -12.57 2.43 -17.68
N ASN A 247 -11.38 2.99 -17.48
CA ASN A 247 -10.42 3.25 -18.56
C ASN A 247 -9.86 1.95 -19.15
N GLY A 248 -9.62 0.93 -18.34
CA GLY A 248 -9.10 -0.37 -18.78
C GLY A 248 -10.12 -1.23 -19.55
N ALA A 249 -11.41 -0.89 -19.47
CA ALA A 249 -12.47 -1.67 -20.10
C ALA A 249 -12.37 -1.70 -21.64
N ASP A 250 -11.91 -0.61 -22.27
CA ASP A 250 -11.79 -0.50 -23.73
C ASP A 250 -10.82 -1.53 -24.34
N SER A 251 -9.81 -1.98 -23.58
CA SER A 251 -8.83 -2.99 -24.00
C SER A 251 -8.94 -4.30 -23.22
N LEU A 252 -9.99 -4.49 -22.41
CA LEU A 252 -10.14 -5.62 -21.46
C LEU A 252 -8.91 -5.83 -20.58
N LYS A 253 -8.23 -4.72 -20.26
CA LYS A 253 -6.99 -4.70 -19.48
C LYS A 253 -7.22 -5.32 -18.10
N ARG A 254 -6.32 -6.19 -17.67
CA ARG A 254 -6.35 -6.70 -16.32
C ARG A 254 -6.07 -5.57 -15.33
N VAL A 255 -6.83 -5.53 -14.24
CA VAL A 255 -6.70 -4.49 -13.22
C VAL A 255 -6.59 -5.15 -11.86
N PHE A 256 -5.51 -4.87 -11.16
CA PHE A 256 -5.27 -5.26 -9.79
C PHE A 256 -5.32 -3.99 -8.91
N LEU A 257 -6.19 -3.98 -7.89
CA LEU A 257 -6.50 -2.79 -7.11
C LEU A 257 -6.34 -3.04 -5.60
N GLU A 258 -5.52 -2.22 -4.96
CA GLU A 258 -5.44 -2.06 -3.52
C GLU A 258 -5.97 -0.67 -3.15
N LEU A 259 -7.12 -0.61 -2.48
CA LEU A 259 -7.86 0.63 -2.27
C LEU A 259 -8.02 0.93 -0.77
N GLY A 260 -8.91 1.87 -0.46
CA GLY A 260 -9.14 2.34 0.89
C GLY A 260 -9.73 1.31 1.84
N GLY A 261 -9.66 1.61 3.13
CA GLY A 261 -10.19 0.78 4.20
C GLY A 261 -10.87 1.58 5.31
N LYS A 262 -11.72 0.91 6.08
CA LYS A 262 -12.29 1.38 7.34
C LYS A 262 -12.31 0.24 8.35
N SER A 263 -11.13 -0.29 8.60
CA SER A 263 -10.90 -1.53 9.34
C SER A 263 -11.38 -1.43 10.79
N ALA A 264 -11.91 -2.55 11.31
CA ALA A 264 -12.37 -2.65 12.67
C ALA A 264 -11.27 -3.20 13.60
N TYR A 265 -11.15 -2.62 14.79
CA TYR A 265 -10.37 -3.10 15.93
C TYR A 265 -11.34 -3.57 17.00
N ILE A 266 -11.59 -4.87 17.09
CA ILE A 266 -12.58 -5.46 18.00
C ILE A 266 -11.86 -5.94 19.25
N VAL A 267 -12.30 -5.45 20.42
CA VAL A 267 -11.77 -5.90 21.70
C VAL A 267 -12.91 -6.56 22.48
N LEU A 268 -12.75 -7.85 22.78
CA LEU A 268 -13.75 -8.64 23.50
C LEU A 268 -13.67 -8.37 25.01
N ASP A 269 -14.74 -8.70 25.73
CA ASP A 269 -14.84 -8.50 27.18
C ASP A 269 -13.88 -9.38 27.98
N ASP A 270 -13.49 -10.53 27.42
CA ASP A 270 -12.51 -11.47 27.97
C ASP A 270 -11.05 -11.19 27.54
N CYS A 271 -10.79 -10.09 26.86
CA CYS A 271 -9.47 -9.74 26.35
C CYS A 271 -8.42 -9.65 27.48
N PRO A 272 -7.34 -10.43 27.45
CA PRO A 272 -6.23 -10.27 28.37
C PRO A 272 -5.58 -8.88 28.18
N ASN A 273 -5.12 -8.28 29.29
CA ASN A 273 -4.50 -6.93 29.28
C ASN A 273 -5.36 -5.86 28.60
N PHE A 274 -6.67 -5.95 28.76
CA PHE A 274 -7.66 -5.07 28.13
C PHE A 274 -7.27 -3.58 28.13
N PRO A 275 -6.81 -2.96 29.24
CA PRO A 275 -6.43 -1.55 29.23
C PRO A 275 -5.29 -1.23 28.25
N MET A 276 -4.29 -2.11 28.15
CA MET A 276 -3.15 -1.93 27.25
C MET A 276 -3.59 -2.08 25.78
N VAL A 277 -4.46 -3.05 25.50
CA VAL A 277 -5.00 -3.27 24.15
C VAL A 277 -5.83 -2.07 23.70
N ILE A 278 -6.67 -1.51 24.59
CA ILE A 278 -7.43 -0.28 24.29
C ILE A 278 -6.48 0.89 24.04
N ALA A 279 -5.47 1.11 24.89
CA ALA A 279 -4.50 2.20 24.69
C ALA A 279 -3.72 2.05 23.38
N SER A 280 -3.43 0.82 22.95
CA SER A 280 -2.72 0.55 21.68
C SER A 280 -3.58 0.78 20.42
N SER A 281 -4.89 0.96 20.55
CA SER A 281 -5.78 1.24 19.42
C SER A 281 -5.67 2.67 18.88
N MET A 282 -4.89 3.55 19.53
CA MET A 282 -4.67 4.92 19.07
C MET A 282 -4.11 4.94 17.65
N VAL A 283 -4.72 5.72 16.77
CA VAL A 283 -4.31 5.87 15.36
C VAL A 283 -3.22 6.92 15.26
N VAL A 284 -2.03 6.61 15.76
CA VAL A 284 -0.89 7.56 15.84
C VAL A 284 0.29 7.20 14.93
N PHE A 285 0.49 5.93 14.63
CA PHE A 285 1.60 5.52 13.78
C PHE A 285 1.46 6.13 12.38
N HIS A 286 2.51 6.81 11.91
CA HIS A 286 2.55 7.53 10.63
C HIS A 286 1.34 8.46 10.43
N ALA A 287 0.87 9.13 11.51
CA ALA A 287 -0.32 9.99 11.53
C ALA A 287 -1.59 9.34 10.95
N GLY A 288 -1.76 8.02 11.14
CA GLY A 288 -2.93 7.28 10.65
C GLY A 288 -3.03 7.12 9.14
N GLN A 289 -1.96 7.39 8.39
CA GLN A 289 -1.92 7.35 6.93
C GLN A 289 -1.63 5.94 6.40
N GLY A 290 -2.46 4.97 6.76
CA GLY A 290 -2.38 3.58 6.34
C GLY A 290 -3.73 3.01 5.93
N CYS A 291 -3.79 2.37 4.77
CA CYS A 291 -5.03 1.81 4.20
C CYS A 291 -5.66 0.72 5.08
N ALA A 292 -4.83 -0.14 5.72
CA ALA A 292 -5.29 -1.24 6.56
C ALA A 292 -5.46 -0.86 8.04
N TYR A 293 -5.17 0.39 8.44
CA TYR A 293 -5.28 0.77 9.84
C TYR A 293 -6.70 0.59 10.38
N PRO A 294 -6.85 -0.10 11.52
CA PRO A 294 -8.14 -0.23 12.17
C PRO A 294 -8.48 1.08 12.88
N THR A 295 -9.30 1.90 12.24
CA THR A 295 -9.72 3.23 12.71
C THR A 295 -11.09 3.23 13.37
N ARG A 296 -11.81 2.09 13.36
CA ARG A 296 -13.02 1.85 14.14
C ARG A 296 -12.72 0.92 15.31
N LEU A 297 -12.68 1.45 16.54
CA LEU A 297 -12.56 0.65 17.75
C LEU A 297 -13.96 0.18 18.19
N LEU A 298 -14.21 -1.11 18.14
CA LEU A 298 -15.44 -1.75 18.59
C LEU A 298 -15.21 -2.37 19.97
N VAL A 299 -16.03 -2.00 20.96
CA VAL A 299 -15.85 -2.39 22.36
C VAL A 299 -17.18 -2.85 23.00
N PRO A 300 -17.12 -3.76 23.99
CA PRO A 300 -18.33 -4.18 24.70
C PRO A 300 -19.01 -2.97 25.37
N LYS A 301 -20.30 -2.83 25.16
CA LYS A 301 -21.11 -1.77 25.79
C LYS A 301 -21.00 -1.79 27.31
N SER A 302 -20.90 -2.96 27.90
CA SER A 302 -20.72 -3.14 29.36
C SER A 302 -19.44 -2.52 29.91
N ARG A 303 -18.39 -2.37 29.06
CA ARG A 303 -17.08 -1.79 29.44
C ARG A 303 -16.84 -0.40 28.84
N TYR A 304 -17.84 0.21 28.21
CA TYR A 304 -17.68 1.45 27.45
C TYR A 304 -17.13 2.63 28.27
N ALA A 305 -17.63 2.80 29.50
CA ALA A 305 -17.16 3.87 30.41
C ALA A 305 -15.66 3.66 30.78
N GLU A 306 -15.25 2.42 31.03
CA GLU A 306 -13.86 2.05 31.29
C GLU A 306 -12.98 2.38 30.07
N VAL A 307 -13.40 1.99 28.86
CA VAL A 307 -12.71 2.28 27.62
C VAL A 307 -12.50 3.78 27.41
N THR A 308 -13.55 4.58 27.62
CA THR A 308 -13.47 6.04 27.49
C THR A 308 -12.39 6.62 28.41
N LYS A 309 -12.37 6.19 29.69
CA LYS A 309 -11.37 6.64 30.65
C LYS A 309 -9.94 6.22 30.29
N ILE A 310 -9.76 4.99 29.80
CA ILE A 310 -8.45 4.51 29.34
C ILE A 310 -7.94 5.36 28.18
N LEU A 311 -8.79 5.65 27.18
CA LEU A 311 -8.44 6.47 26.04
C LEU A 311 -8.13 7.92 26.45
N GLU A 312 -8.90 8.54 27.33
CA GLU A 312 -8.59 9.89 27.88
C GLU A 312 -7.17 9.93 28.44
N MET A 313 -6.81 8.93 29.27
CA MET A 313 -5.47 8.84 29.87
C MET A 313 -4.38 8.57 28.81
N ALA A 314 -4.65 7.70 27.85
CA ALA A 314 -3.69 7.36 26.79
C ALA A 314 -3.39 8.57 25.89
N TYR A 315 -4.42 9.29 25.45
CA TYR A 315 -4.26 10.50 24.64
C TYR A 315 -3.58 11.63 25.43
N ALA A 316 -3.93 11.85 26.69
CA ALA A 316 -3.25 12.81 27.56
C ALA A 316 -1.77 12.45 27.75
N GLY A 317 -1.44 11.17 27.96
CA GLY A 317 -0.06 10.68 28.09
C GLY A 317 0.77 10.74 26.79
N PHE A 318 0.13 10.92 25.65
CA PHE A 318 0.76 11.02 24.32
C PHE A 318 0.86 12.46 23.82
N ALA A 319 0.22 13.45 24.46
CA ALA A 319 0.05 14.82 23.95
C ALA A 319 1.34 15.51 23.48
N ASP A 320 2.48 15.26 24.14
CA ASP A 320 3.77 15.88 23.80
C ASP A 320 4.79 14.92 23.18
N LYS A 321 4.42 13.66 22.94
CA LYS A 321 5.33 12.60 22.45
C LYS A 321 5.30 12.43 20.93
N TRP A 322 4.97 13.47 20.18
CA TRP A 322 4.87 13.43 18.73
C TRP A 322 5.26 14.76 18.07
N GLY A 323 5.49 14.74 16.75
CA GLY A 323 5.78 15.94 15.98
C GLY A 323 7.20 16.48 16.19
N ASN A 324 8.15 15.68 16.68
CA ASN A 324 9.54 16.04 16.78
C ASN A 324 10.37 15.21 15.78
N PHE A 325 10.97 15.90 14.81
CA PHE A 325 11.75 15.27 13.73
C PHE A 325 12.96 14.50 14.24
N ASP A 326 13.68 15.04 15.24
CA ASP A 326 14.96 14.50 15.71
C ASP A 326 14.80 13.52 16.88
N GLU A 327 13.60 13.35 17.41
CA GLU A 327 13.34 12.44 18.55
C GLU A 327 13.24 10.99 18.10
N PRO A 328 14.18 10.09 18.48
CA PRO A 328 14.17 8.69 18.05
C PRO A 328 12.95 7.90 18.46
N THR A 329 12.28 8.28 19.54
CA THR A 329 11.05 7.62 20.05
C THR A 329 9.79 8.16 19.42
N CYS A 330 9.89 9.22 18.60
CA CYS A 330 8.74 9.78 17.89
C CYS A 330 8.18 8.76 16.89
N ILE A 331 6.87 8.47 16.99
CA ILE A 331 6.17 7.54 16.10
C ILE A 331 5.15 8.24 15.20
N MET A 332 4.80 9.49 15.50
CA MET A 332 3.85 10.29 14.73
C MET A 332 4.49 11.59 14.26
N GLY A 333 4.57 11.75 12.95
CA GLY A 333 4.93 12.98 12.25
C GLY A 333 3.71 13.75 11.75
N PRO A 334 3.92 14.68 10.78
CA PRO A 334 2.83 15.39 10.09
C PRO A 334 2.06 14.47 9.14
N VAL A 335 0.91 14.94 8.66
CA VAL A 335 0.27 14.39 7.47
C VAL A 335 1.01 14.88 6.21
N ILE A 336 0.86 14.17 5.08
CA ILE A 336 1.70 14.34 3.89
C ILE A 336 1.64 15.74 3.26
N SER A 337 0.51 16.42 3.31
CA SER A 337 0.30 17.68 2.59
C SER A 337 -0.75 18.57 3.23
N LYS A 338 -0.77 19.84 2.85
CA LYS A 338 -1.83 20.78 3.25
C LYS A 338 -3.22 20.29 2.84
N LYS A 339 -3.34 19.68 1.66
CA LYS A 339 -4.61 19.07 1.18
C LYS A 339 -5.09 17.99 2.14
N GLN A 340 -4.19 17.13 2.60
CA GLN A 340 -4.53 16.06 3.54
C GLN A 340 -4.85 16.63 4.94
N LEU A 341 -4.15 17.64 5.38
CA LEU A 341 -4.45 18.36 6.62
C LEU A 341 -5.89 18.90 6.62
N GLU A 342 -6.27 19.62 5.56
CA GLU A 342 -7.63 20.16 5.41
C GLU A 342 -8.69 19.05 5.30
N ARG A 343 -8.36 17.92 4.64
CA ARG A 343 -9.24 16.74 4.61
C ARG A 343 -9.51 16.21 6.02
N VAL A 344 -8.48 15.97 6.82
CA VAL A 344 -8.62 15.44 8.19
C VAL A 344 -9.41 16.42 9.06
N LYS A 345 -9.09 17.71 9.00
CA LYS A 345 -9.81 18.77 9.71
C LYS A 345 -11.30 18.77 9.35
N ASN A 346 -11.64 18.70 8.08
CA ASN A 346 -13.04 18.63 7.63
C ASN A 346 -13.79 17.42 8.20
N TYR A 347 -13.15 16.25 8.27
CA TYR A 347 -13.77 15.06 8.88
C TYR A 347 -13.96 15.22 10.40
N ILE A 348 -13.06 15.89 11.09
CA ILE A 348 -13.22 16.21 12.52
C ILE A 348 -14.46 17.11 12.72
N GLU A 349 -14.63 18.13 11.88
CA GLU A 349 -15.81 19.00 11.91
C GLU A 349 -17.11 18.24 11.56
N ILE A 350 -17.06 17.30 10.60
CA ILE A 350 -18.19 16.42 10.23
C ILE A 350 -18.59 15.58 11.45
N GLY A 351 -17.65 14.94 12.13
CA GLY A 351 -17.93 14.10 13.28
C GLY A 351 -18.65 14.86 14.40
N GLN A 352 -18.18 16.09 14.69
CA GLN A 352 -18.83 16.96 15.67
C GLN A 352 -20.26 17.36 15.24
N ARG A 353 -20.45 17.70 13.96
CA ARG A 353 -21.80 18.07 13.44
C ARG A 353 -22.76 16.88 13.43
N GLU A 354 -22.28 15.65 13.27
CA GLU A 354 -23.10 14.43 13.34
C GLU A 354 -23.41 13.99 14.78
N GLY A 355 -22.87 14.73 15.78
CA GLY A 355 -23.16 14.52 17.20
C GLY A 355 -22.21 13.53 17.88
N ALA A 356 -21.11 13.12 17.24
CA ALA A 356 -20.07 12.38 17.92
C ALA A 356 -19.34 13.26 18.93
N ARG A 357 -19.05 12.72 20.13
CA ARG A 357 -18.35 13.46 21.17
C ARG A 357 -16.84 13.38 20.94
N LEU A 358 -16.21 14.54 20.76
CA LEU A 358 -14.75 14.65 20.68
C LEU A 358 -14.16 14.40 22.09
N LEU A 359 -13.44 13.30 22.23
CA LEU A 359 -12.81 12.89 23.49
C LEU A 359 -11.44 13.56 23.65
N ALA A 360 -10.65 13.60 22.57
CA ALA A 360 -9.30 14.13 22.59
C ALA A 360 -8.89 14.67 21.20
N GLY A 361 -7.95 15.59 21.18
CA GLY A 361 -7.34 16.11 19.96
C GLY A 361 -8.23 17.09 19.19
N GLY A 362 -8.16 17.03 17.86
CA GLY A 362 -9.00 17.79 16.94
C GLY A 362 -8.41 19.09 16.44
N LYS A 363 -7.21 19.49 16.89
CA LYS A 363 -6.64 20.80 16.55
C LYS A 363 -5.44 20.66 15.60
N VAL A 364 -5.34 21.60 14.68
CA VAL A 364 -4.10 21.84 13.93
C VAL A 364 -3.07 22.46 14.89
N ARG A 365 -1.83 22.00 14.83
CA ARG A 365 -0.75 22.38 15.75
C ARG A 365 0.33 23.17 15.02
N THR A 366 0.27 24.50 15.13
CA THR A 366 1.27 25.41 14.53
C THR A 366 2.50 25.59 15.41
N ASP A 367 2.43 25.22 16.68
CA ASP A 367 3.53 25.23 17.64
C ASP A 367 4.56 24.08 17.41
N LYS A 368 4.20 23.05 16.64
CA LYS A 368 5.12 21.97 16.23
C LYS A 368 6.02 22.35 15.04
N GLY A 369 5.76 23.49 14.39
CA GLY A 369 6.49 23.98 13.22
C GLY A 369 5.57 24.42 12.10
N THR A 370 6.16 24.71 10.93
CA THR A 370 5.45 25.18 9.72
C THR A 370 4.86 24.04 8.89
N GLY A 371 5.08 22.78 9.29
CA GLY A 371 4.57 21.57 8.62
C GLY A 371 3.09 21.29 8.84
N PHE A 372 2.66 20.14 8.38
CA PHE A 372 1.22 19.78 8.32
C PHE A 372 0.80 18.95 9.56
N PHE A 373 0.83 19.57 10.73
CA PHE A 373 0.59 18.89 12.01
C PHE A 373 -0.87 18.99 12.46
N ILE A 374 -1.46 17.85 12.80
CA ILE A 374 -2.78 17.75 13.40
C ILE A 374 -2.75 16.77 14.58
N GLU A 375 -3.46 17.08 15.64
CA GLU A 375 -3.50 16.26 16.85
C GLU A 375 -4.07 14.86 16.58
N PRO A 376 -3.51 13.82 17.23
CA PRO A 376 -4.19 12.53 17.31
C PRO A 376 -5.54 12.75 17.95
N THR A 377 -6.58 12.28 17.26
CA THR A 377 -7.97 12.62 17.54
C THR A 377 -8.78 11.37 17.86
N CYS A 378 -9.65 11.45 18.88
CA CYS A 378 -10.55 10.38 19.25
C CYS A 378 -11.98 10.88 19.39
N PHE A 379 -12.90 10.18 18.71
CA PHE A 379 -14.34 10.35 18.87
C PHE A 379 -14.94 9.16 19.61
N VAL A 380 -15.83 9.45 20.56
CA VAL A 380 -16.67 8.50 21.28
C VAL A 380 -18.14 8.79 21.03
N ASP A 381 -19.03 7.91 21.50
CA ASP A 381 -20.47 7.99 21.25
C ASP A 381 -20.80 7.99 19.75
N VAL A 382 -19.99 7.24 18.98
CA VAL A 382 -20.12 7.13 17.52
C VAL A 382 -21.08 6.00 17.16
N ARG A 383 -22.03 6.29 16.26
CA ARG A 383 -22.83 5.27 15.60
C ARG A 383 -22.17 4.87 14.28
N ASN A 384 -22.36 3.61 13.87
CA ASN A 384 -21.71 3.11 12.64
C ASN A 384 -22.22 3.77 11.35
N ASP A 385 -23.40 4.41 11.35
CA ASP A 385 -23.97 5.14 10.22
C ASP A 385 -23.36 6.55 10.00
N MET A 386 -22.60 7.06 10.97
CA MET A 386 -21.92 8.36 10.84
C MET A 386 -20.83 8.30 9.78
N ARG A 387 -20.62 9.38 9.03
CA ARG A 387 -19.61 9.47 7.97
C ARG A 387 -18.20 9.20 8.49
N ILE A 388 -17.87 9.65 9.69
CA ILE A 388 -16.57 9.39 10.32
C ILE A 388 -16.35 7.89 10.64
N ALA A 389 -17.41 7.08 10.71
CA ALA A 389 -17.35 5.63 10.89
C ALA A 389 -17.38 4.85 9.56
N GLN A 390 -17.91 5.44 8.49
CA GLN A 390 -18.07 4.81 7.19
C GLN A 390 -17.01 5.21 6.17
N GLU A 391 -16.55 6.47 6.18
CA GLU A 391 -15.63 6.99 5.18
C GLU A 391 -14.18 6.93 5.66
N GLU A 392 -13.25 6.67 4.74
CA GLU A 392 -11.82 6.68 5.01
C GLU A 392 -11.31 8.11 5.18
N ILE A 393 -10.80 8.44 6.37
CA ILE A 393 -10.26 9.77 6.69
C ILE A 393 -8.80 9.88 6.23
N PHE A 394 -8.02 8.81 6.42
CA PHE A 394 -6.60 8.72 6.14
C PHE A 394 -5.76 9.71 6.96
N GLY A 395 -6.03 9.76 8.25
CA GLY A 395 -5.42 10.65 9.24
C GLY A 395 -5.53 10.08 10.65
N PRO A 396 -4.99 10.77 11.68
CA PRO A 396 -4.88 10.25 13.03
C PRO A 396 -6.22 10.38 13.81
N VAL A 397 -7.28 9.75 13.27
CA VAL A 397 -8.63 9.84 13.84
C VAL A 397 -9.16 8.43 14.14
N LEU A 398 -9.40 8.18 15.43
CA LEU A 398 -10.05 6.98 15.95
C LEU A 398 -11.53 7.27 16.25
N VAL A 399 -12.40 6.33 15.90
CA VAL A 399 -13.82 6.36 16.31
C VAL A 399 -14.14 5.13 17.16
N VAL A 400 -14.87 5.33 18.27
CA VAL A 400 -15.22 4.28 19.24
C VAL A 400 -16.70 3.98 19.17
N ILE A 401 -17.03 2.72 18.89
CA ILE A 401 -18.40 2.24 18.70
C ILE A 401 -18.68 1.12 19.71
N PRO A 402 -19.68 1.24 20.59
CA PRO A 402 -20.08 0.15 21.46
C PRO A 402 -20.85 -0.92 20.69
N TYR A 403 -20.66 -2.20 21.07
CA TYR A 403 -21.47 -3.32 20.60
C TYR A 403 -22.09 -4.10 21.77
N GLU A 404 -23.21 -4.79 21.51
CA GLU A 404 -23.98 -5.53 22.53
C GLU A 404 -23.44 -6.95 22.78
N ASN A 405 -23.05 -7.65 21.72
CA ASN A 405 -22.53 -9.03 21.73
C ASN A 405 -21.69 -9.33 20.50
N ASP A 406 -21.11 -10.53 20.40
CA ASP A 406 -20.23 -10.95 19.30
C ASP A 406 -20.90 -10.83 17.92
N ASP A 407 -22.18 -11.18 17.81
CA ASP A 407 -22.93 -11.08 16.54
C ASP A 407 -23.09 -9.61 16.11
N ASP A 408 -23.32 -8.73 17.05
CA ASP A 408 -23.41 -7.30 16.81
C ASP A 408 -22.02 -6.71 16.42
N ALA A 409 -20.94 -7.13 17.08
CA ALA A 409 -19.59 -6.72 16.71
C ALA A 409 -19.24 -7.14 15.26
N VAL A 410 -19.58 -8.37 14.86
CA VAL A 410 -19.41 -8.87 13.48
C VAL A 410 -20.28 -8.08 12.50
N ARG A 411 -21.54 -7.82 12.86
CA ARG A 411 -22.45 -7.01 12.04
C ARG A 411 -21.88 -5.60 11.79
N ILE A 412 -21.46 -4.91 12.84
CA ILE A 412 -20.88 -3.56 12.75
C ILE A 412 -19.58 -3.58 11.94
N ALA A 413 -18.70 -4.56 12.18
CA ALA A 413 -17.45 -4.68 11.44
C ALA A 413 -17.69 -4.85 9.93
N ASN A 414 -18.69 -5.65 9.55
CA ASN A 414 -19.05 -5.94 8.17
C ASN A 414 -19.91 -4.85 7.50
N ASP A 415 -20.56 -4.00 8.28
CA ASP A 415 -21.40 -2.90 7.77
C ASP A 415 -20.52 -1.70 7.38
N SER A 416 -19.87 -1.87 6.24
CA SER A 416 -19.03 -0.90 5.55
C SER A 416 -18.90 -1.31 4.09
N ILE A 417 -18.69 -0.35 3.19
CA ILE A 417 -18.34 -0.62 1.79
C ILE A 417 -16.93 -1.22 1.64
N TYR A 418 -16.12 -1.12 2.69
CA TYR A 418 -14.75 -1.60 2.72
C TYR A 418 -14.60 -3.00 3.32
N GLY A 419 -13.44 -3.61 3.09
CA GLY A 419 -13.07 -4.90 3.66
C GLY A 419 -11.58 -5.18 3.46
N LEU A 420 -10.70 -4.23 3.87
CA LEU A 420 -9.26 -4.40 3.68
C LEU A 420 -8.64 -5.20 4.83
N GLY A 421 -8.81 -4.73 6.06
CA GLY A 421 -8.19 -5.36 7.21
C GLY A 421 -9.05 -5.29 8.48
N GLY A 422 -8.48 -5.78 9.58
CA GLY A 422 -9.07 -5.73 10.90
C GLY A 422 -8.23 -6.44 11.96
N ALA A 423 -8.64 -6.28 13.22
CA ALA A 423 -8.01 -6.97 14.34
C ALA A 423 -9.08 -7.40 15.36
N VAL A 424 -8.88 -8.55 16.00
CA VAL A 424 -9.75 -9.07 17.08
C VAL A 424 -8.89 -9.49 18.26
N PHE A 425 -9.23 -9.02 19.45
CA PHE A 425 -8.52 -9.30 20.70
C PHE A 425 -9.45 -9.92 21.73
N GLY A 426 -9.06 -11.03 22.34
CA GLY A 426 -9.82 -11.78 23.32
C GLY A 426 -9.29 -13.18 23.54
N ASP A 427 -10.13 -14.09 24.10
CA ASP A 427 -9.80 -15.51 24.03
C ASP A 427 -9.48 -15.92 22.59
N THR A 428 -8.39 -16.65 22.39
CA THR A 428 -7.86 -16.90 21.04
C THR A 428 -8.85 -17.66 20.15
N GLN A 429 -9.56 -18.64 20.70
CA GLN A 429 -10.52 -19.44 19.89
C GLN A 429 -11.77 -18.63 19.55
N ARG A 430 -12.27 -17.86 20.51
CA ARG A 430 -13.40 -16.93 20.30
C ARG A 430 -13.04 -15.84 19.30
N ALA A 431 -11.89 -15.19 19.47
CA ALA A 431 -11.41 -14.16 18.56
C ALA A 431 -11.20 -14.68 17.14
N LEU A 432 -10.64 -15.90 16.98
CA LEU A 432 -10.51 -16.57 15.68
C LEU A 432 -11.87 -16.88 15.05
N GLY A 433 -12.84 -17.35 15.86
CA GLY A 433 -14.21 -17.58 15.43
C GLY A 433 -14.88 -16.31 14.88
N ILE A 434 -14.67 -15.17 15.54
CA ILE A 434 -15.16 -13.86 15.10
C ILE A 434 -14.42 -13.41 13.82
N ALA A 435 -13.08 -13.51 13.80
CA ALA A 435 -12.26 -13.10 12.65
C ALA A 435 -12.71 -13.82 11.37
N ARG A 436 -13.02 -15.12 11.41
CA ARG A 436 -13.52 -15.90 10.27
C ARG A 436 -14.86 -15.39 9.70
N ARG A 437 -15.62 -14.63 10.47
CA ARG A 437 -16.93 -14.07 10.07
C ARG A 437 -16.81 -12.64 9.51
N ILE A 438 -15.64 -12.02 9.63
CA ILE A 438 -15.39 -10.67 9.13
C ILE A 438 -14.98 -10.75 7.66
N ARG A 439 -15.66 -9.99 6.80
CA ARG A 439 -15.41 -9.93 5.35
C ARG A 439 -14.32 -8.91 5.03
N ALA A 440 -13.07 -9.25 5.37
CA ALA A 440 -11.86 -8.47 5.09
C ALA A 440 -10.71 -9.39 4.68
N GLY A 441 -9.76 -8.86 3.95
CA GLY A 441 -8.68 -9.63 3.36
C GLY A 441 -7.53 -9.95 4.30
N ALA A 442 -7.26 -9.09 5.29
CA ALA A 442 -6.18 -9.27 6.25
C ALA A 442 -6.68 -9.09 7.69
N LEU A 443 -6.62 -10.11 8.51
CA LEU A 443 -7.11 -10.08 9.89
C LEU A 443 -6.04 -10.54 10.87
N SER A 444 -5.85 -9.73 11.92
CA SER A 444 -4.99 -10.02 13.07
C SER A 444 -5.82 -10.58 14.22
N VAL A 445 -5.33 -11.62 14.88
CA VAL A 445 -5.89 -12.11 16.16
C VAL A 445 -4.83 -11.93 17.23
N ASN A 446 -5.18 -11.22 18.31
CA ASN A 446 -4.30 -10.94 19.45
C ASN A 446 -2.94 -10.34 19.06
N GLY A 447 -2.93 -9.49 18.01
CA GLY A 447 -1.71 -8.81 17.55
C GLY A 447 -0.81 -9.63 16.64
N GLY A 448 -1.27 -10.78 16.12
CA GLY A 448 -0.53 -11.55 15.11
C GLY A 448 -0.32 -10.73 13.84
N MET A 449 0.85 -10.86 13.21
CA MET A 449 1.15 -10.16 11.96
C MET A 449 0.35 -10.77 10.81
N SER A 450 -0.46 -9.93 10.15
CA SER A 450 -1.27 -10.33 9.00
C SER A 450 -0.83 -9.64 7.69
N ILE A 451 0.25 -8.87 7.75
CA ILE A 451 0.84 -8.16 6.60
C ILE A 451 2.34 -8.47 6.62
N THR A 452 2.76 -9.45 5.84
CA THR A 452 4.15 -9.90 5.67
C THR A 452 4.39 -10.24 4.21
N GLY A 453 5.66 -10.34 3.78
CA GLY A 453 6.00 -10.59 2.38
C GLY A 453 5.61 -11.99 1.85
N ASP A 454 5.25 -12.91 2.72
CA ASP A 454 4.86 -14.30 2.42
C ASP A 454 3.37 -14.59 2.63
N LEU A 455 2.59 -13.60 3.10
CA LEU A 455 1.13 -13.71 3.24
C LEU A 455 0.42 -12.84 2.19
N PRO A 456 -0.63 -13.37 1.53
CA PRO A 456 -1.39 -12.59 0.55
C PRO A 456 -2.15 -11.44 1.26
N PHE A 457 -1.95 -10.22 0.76
CA PHE A 457 -2.61 -9.03 1.22
C PHE A 457 -3.53 -8.45 0.14
N GLY A 458 -4.76 -8.07 0.51
CA GLY A 458 -5.69 -7.42 -0.43
C GLY A 458 -7.10 -7.32 0.11
N GLY A 459 -7.89 -6.45 -0.53
CA GLY A 459 -9.22 -6.07 -0.07
C GLY A 459 -10.34 -7.00 -0.52
N TYR A 460 -11.42 -6.98 0.27
CA TYR A 460 -12.76 -7.42 -0.11
C TYR A 460 -13.60 -6.20 -0.48
N LYS A 461 -14.73 -6.39 -1.13
CA LYS A 461 -15.71 -5.34 -1.46
C LYS A 461 -15.04 -4.19 -2.24
N GLN A 462 -15.24 -2.91 -1.79
CA GLN A 462 -14.66 -1.75 -2.45
C GLN A 462 -13.24 -1.40 -1.95
N SER A 463 -12.62 -2.27 -1.16
CA SER A 463 -11.20 -2.16 -0.84
C SER A 463 -10.28 -2.74 -1.90
N GLY A 464 -10.81 -3.36 -2.93
CA GLY A 464 -10.02 -3.76 -4.09
C GLY A 464 -10.28 -5.18 -4.58
N MET A 465 -9.43 -5.61 -5.51
CA MET A 465 -9.42 -6.95 -6.12
C MET A 465 -7.99 -7.39 -6.39
N GLY A 466 -7.76 -8.70 -6.36
CA GLY A 466 -6.43 -9.31 -6.43
C GLY A 466 -5.74 -9.39 -5.06
N ARG A 467 -4.49 -9.86 -5.05
CA ARG A 467 -3.66 -9.98 -3.84
C ARG A 467 -2.24 -9.50 -4.12
N GLU A 468 -1.66 -8.75 -3.18
CA GLU A 468 -0.23 -8.47 -3.11
C GLU A 468 0.43 -9.45 -2.16
N TRP A 469 1.74 -9.65 -2.31
CA TRP A 469 2.57 -10.49 -1.48
C TRP A 469 2.20 -11.99 -1.53
N GLY A 470 3.03 -12.81 -0.94
CA GLY A 470 2.84 -14.24 -1.01
C GLY A 470 3.04 -14.82 -2.41
N VAL A 471 2.71 -16.08 -2.57
CA VAL A 471 2.67 -16.77 -3.87
C VAL A 471 1.59 -16.16 -4.74
N GLU A 472 0.43 -15.92 -4.14
CA GLU A 472 -0.74 -15.33 -4.81
C GLU A 472 -0.42 -13.96 -5.42
N GLY A 473 0.41 -13.14 -4.73
CA GLY A 473 0.82 -11.83 -5.25
C GLY A 473 1.74 -11.91 -6.47
N ILE A 474 2.51 -12.98 -6.63
CA ILE A 474 3.29 -13.23 -7.84
C ILE A 474 2.37 -13.76 -8.95
N GLU A 475 1.43 -14.63 -8.61
CA GLU A 475 0.49 -15.26 -9.55
C GLU A 475 -0.51 -14.26 -10.15
N GLU A 476 -0.77 -13.11 -9.50
CA GLU A 476 -1.58 -12.01 -10.09
C GLU A 476 -1.00 -11.45 -11.41
N PHE A 477 0.30 -11.62 -11.64
CA PHE A 477 0.99 -11.17 -12.84
C PHE A 477 1.18 -12.28 -13.90
N LEU A 478 0.47 -13.40 -13.76
CA LEU A 478 0.52 -14.53 -14.65
C LEU A 478 -0.76 -14.72 -15.44
N GLU A 479 -0.63 -15.20 -16.69
CA GLU A 479 -1.72 -15.71 -17.50
C GLU A 479 -1.67 -17.25 -17.57
N THR A 480 -2.83 -17.85 -17.50
CA THR A 480 -2.98 -19.30 -17.51
C THR A 480 -3.36 -19.80 -18.91
N LYS A 481 -2.56 -20.71 -19.45
CA LYS A 481 -2.74 -21.33 -20.76
C LYS A 481 -3.00 -22.84 -20.63
N ALA A 482 -4.01 -23.36 -21.30
CA ALA A 482 -4.23 -24.80 -21.43
C ALA A 482 -3.60 -25.32 -22.73
N ILE A 483 -2.85 -26.43 -22.65
CA ILE A 483 -2.24 -27.11 -23.80
C ILE A 483 -2.68 -28.56 -23.83
N GLY A 484 -3.34 -28.96 -24.92
CA GLY A 484 -3.65 -30.36 -25.23
C GLY A 484 -2.69 -30.92 -26.27
N ILE A 485 -2.02 -32.03 -25.95
CA ILE A 485 -1.12 -32.73 -26.87
C ILE A 485 -1.77 -34.06 -27.18
N ARG A 486 -2.09 -34.29 -28.46
CA ARG A 486 -2.61 -35.58 -28.93
C ARG A 486 -1.58 -36.67 -28.67
N ALA A 487 -1.91 -37.66 -27.87
CA ALA A 487 -1.06 -38.82 -27.70
C ALA A 487 -1.11 -39.65 -29.00
N SER A 488 0.05 -40.01 -29.50
CA SER A 488 0.20 -40.90 -30.65
C SER A 488 -0.22 -42.33 -30.32
#